data_6ebbca3ffbf149e657de3749c1fa5a4c
#
_entry.id   6ebbca3ffbf149e657de3749c1fa5a4c
#
_cell.length_a   1.000
_cell.length_b   1.000
_cell.length_c   1.000
_cell.angle_alpha   90.00
_cell.angle_beta   90.00
_cell.angle_gamma   90.00
#
_symmetry.space_group_name_H-M   'P 1'
#
loop_
_entity.id
_entity.type
_entity.pdbx_description
1 polymer ?
#
loop_
_entity_poly.entity_id
_entity_poly.type
_entity_poly.pdbx_seq_one_letter_code
_entity_poly.pdbx_strand_id
1 'polypeptide(L)'
;MVFDISSMGEQIRPVGLQVVLEYVWQRVSRNKEKGIRTWVWIDEFSIMFNDGAGKTTHRSGEFFAKVYKRIRKYGGVPTAITQNITEVLTSTQAKTMLLNSEFVVLLQQRKEDLDTLQKLFNLSPSQENFLKTGKKGSGLIVCGHKIIPFEKPIPKDSLMYKICTT
;
A
#
# COMPACT_ATOMS: atom_id res chain seq x y z
N MET A 1 -5.23 -16.49 -2.80
CA MET A 1 -6.33 -16.07 -3.71
C MET A 1 -5.93 -14.72 -4.27
N VAL A 2 -6.08 -14.53 -5.57
CA VAL A 2 -5.77 -13.29 -6.28
C VAL A 2 -7.05 -12.83 -6.97
N PHE A 3 -7.32 -11.54 -6.91
CA PHE A 3 -8.36 -10.87 -7.67
C PHE A 3 -7.69 -9.91 -8.64
N ASP A 4 -7.92 -10.10 -9.92
CA ASP A 4 -7.48 -9.18 -10.95
C ASP A 4 -8.69 -8.35 -11.42
N ILE A 5 -8.58 -7.04 -11.27
CA ILE A 5 -9.59 -6.06 -11.68
C ILE A 5 -9.11 -5.15 -12.81
N SER A 6 -7.91 -5.42 -13.35
CA SER A 6 -7.28 -4.57 -14.38
C SER A 6 -8.10 -4.51 -15.68
N SER A 7 -8.76 -5.63 -16.03
CA SER A 7 -9.59 -5.75 -17.22
C SER A 7 -11.00 -5.15 -17.09
N MET A 8 -11.37 -4.69 -15.89
CA MET A 8 -12.67 -4.05 -15.69
C MET A 8 -12.71 -2.63 -16.27
N GLY A 9 -13.73 -2.35 -17.07
CA GLY A 9 -13.97 -0.99 -17.55
C GLY A 9 -14.17 0.01 -16.42
N GLU A 10 -13.78 1.26 -16.62
CA GLU A 10 -13.79 2.32 -15.60
C GLU A 10 -15.13 2.48 -14.88
N GLN A 11 -16.24 2.33 -15.61
CA GLN A 11 -17.59 2.48 -15.05
C GLN A 11 -17.96 1.35 -14.07
N ILE A 12 -17.44 0.13 -14.29
CA ILE A 12 -17.81 -1.05 -13.50
C ILE A 12 -16.77 -1.30 -12.39
N ARG A 13 -15.56 -0.79 -12.53
CA ARG A 13 -14.46 -0.99 -11.59
C ARG A 13 -14.80 -0.64 -10.13
N PRO A 14 -15.50 0.47 -9.82
CA PRO A 14 -15.89 0.78 -8.44
C PRO A 14 -16.81 -0.28 -7.82
N VAL A 15 -17.74 -0.82 -8.60
CA VAL A 15 -18.63 -1.90 -8.14
C VAL A 15 -17.84 -3.20 -7.93
N GLY A 16 -16.96 -3.55 -8.87
CA GLY A 16 -16.09 -4.72 -8.76
C GLY A 16 -15.20 -4.64 -7.52
N LEU A 17 -14.59 -3.48 -7.26
CA LEU A 17 -13.80 -3.23 -6.05
C LEU A 17 -14.62 -3.45 -4.78
N GLN A 18 -15.85 -2.94 -4.73
CA GLN A 18 -16.71 -3.11 -3.56
C GLN A 18 -17.05 -4.57 -3.30
N VAL A 19 -17.35 -5.34 -4.36
CA VAL A 19 -17.63 -6.78 -4.25
C VAL A 19 -16.38 -7.54 -3.75
N VAL A 20 -15.21 -7.24 -4.30
CA VAL A 20 -13.94 -7.86 -3.86
C VAL A 20 -13.65 -7.54 -2.40
N LEU A 21 -13.80 -6.28 -1.99
CA LEU A 21 -13.54 -5.86 -0.61
C LEU A 21 -14.51 -6.53 0.38
N GLU A 22 -15.79 -6.68 0.01
CA GLU A 22 -16.76 -7.39 0.84
C GLU A 22 -16.40 -8.87 0.97
N TYR A 23 -15.99 -9.51 -0.14
CA TYR A 23 -15.52 -10.89 -0.10
C TYR A 23 -14.29 -11.06 0.79
N VAL A 24 -13.31 -10.16 0.67
CA VAL A 24 -12.11 -10.15 1.52
C VAL A 24 -12.51 -10.00 2.99
N TRP A 25 -13.43 -9.09 3.30
CA TRP A 25 -13.92 -8.90 4.65
C TRP A 25 -14.57 -10.16 5.24
N GLN A 26 -15.43 -10.81 4.47
CA GLN A 26 -16.05 -12.08 4.89
C GLN A 26 -15.00 -13.17 5.12
N ARG A 27 -13.98 -13.24 4.27
CA ARG A 27 -12.88 -14.20 4.43
C ARG A 27 -12.09 -13.95 5.71
N VAL A 28 -11.73 -12.69 5.97
CA VAL A 28 -11.03 -12.29 7.21
C VAL A 28 -11.86 -12.63 8.44
N SER A 29 -13.17 -12.34 8.41
CA SER A 29 -14.09 -12.63 9.51
C SER A 29 -14.18 -14.14 9.81
N ARG A 30 -14.34 -14.97 8.79
CA ARG A 30 -14.35 -16.44 8.94
C ARG A 30 -13.02 -17.00 9.45
N ASN A 31 -11.89 -16.43 8.99
CA ASN A 31 -10.58 -16.85 9.43
C ASN A 31 -10.34 -16.50 10.89
N LYS A 32 -10.86 -15.36 11.37
CA LYS A 32 -10.81 -14.98 12.78
C LYS A 32 -11.42 -16.06 13.69
N GLU A 33 -12.59 -16.59 13.33
CA GLU A 33 -13.28 -17.65 14.09
C GLU A 33 -12.41 -18.90 14.21
N LYS A 34 -11.54 -19.14 13.24
CA LYS A 34 -10.59 -20.26 13.20
C LYS A 34 -9.22 -19.94 13.79
N GLY A 35 -9.01 -18.73 14.33
CA GLY A 35 -7.71 -18.29 14.85
C GLY A 35 -6.66 -18.07 13.74
N ILE A 36 -7.06 -17.95 12.47
CA ILE A 36 -6.16 -17.82 11.33
C ILE A 36 -5.96 -16.35 11.00
N ARG A 37 -4.70 -15.88 10.97
CA ARG A 37 -4.36 -14.54 10.47
C ARG A 37 -4.50 -14.48 8.95
N THR A 38 -4.97 -13.33 8.44
CA THR A 38 -5.18 -13.12 7.01
C THR A 38 -4.38 -11.91 6.53
N TRP A 39 -3.45 -12.13 5.61
CA TRP A 39 -2.71 -11.07 4.93
C TRP A 39 -3.49 -10.64 3.69
N VAL A 40 -3.66 -9.32 3.54
CA VAL A 40 -4.37 -8.72 2.40
C VAL A 40 -3.41 -7.76 1.72
N TRP A 41 -2.96 -8.12 0.54
CA TRP A 41 -2.09 -7.31 -0.30
C TRP A 41 -2.92 -6.56 -1.34
N ILE A 42 -2.71 -5.27 -1.44
CA ILE A 42 -3.42 -4.40 -2.38
C ILE A 42 -2.37 -3.67 -3.18
N ASP A 43 -2.24 -4.10 -4.42
CA ASP A 43 -1.37 -3.45 -5.39
C ASP A 43 -2.09 -2.26 -6.02
N GLU A 44 -1.33 -1.24 -6.41
CA GLU A 44 -1.82 0.03 -6.95
C GLU A 44 -2.95 0.64 -6.10
N PHE A 45 -2.66 0.79 -4.82
CA PHE A 45 -3.61 1.24 -3.79
C PHE A 45 -4.30 2.58 -4.12
N SER A 46 -3.65 3.46 -4.89
CA SER A 46 -4.20 4.74 -5.32
C SER A 46 -5.53 4.61 -6.08
N ILE A 47 -5.72 3.52 -6.82
CA ILE A 47 -6.95 3.24 -7.60
C ILE A 47 -8.20 3.23 -6.71
N MET A 48 -8.06 2.89 -5.43
CA MET A 48 -9.20 2.83 -4.50
C MET A 48 -9.79 4.22 -4.17
N PHE A 49 -9.02 5.27 -4.43
CA PHE A 49 -9.40 6.65 -4.11
C PHE A 49 -9.61 7.53 -5.34
N ASN A 50 -9.23 7.04 -6.52
CA ASN A 50 -9.32 7.76 -7.79
C ASN A 50 -10.27 7.01 -8.75
N ASP A 51 -11.29 7.70 -9.26
CA ASP A 51 -12.26 7.12 -10.21
C ASP A 51 -11.95 7.40 -11.69
N GLY A 52 -10.71 7.75 -12.00
CA GLY A 52 -10.29 8.08 -13.37
C GLY A 52 -10.84 9.40 -13.90
N ALA A 53 -11.91 9.93 -13.32
CA ALA A 53 -12.55 11.20 -13.71
C ALA A 53 -12.13 12.39 -12.82
N GLY A 54 -11.10 12.20 -11.98
CA GLY A 54 -10.63 13.23 -11.04
C GLY A 54 -11.60 13.52 -9.88
N LYS A 55 -12.65 12.73 -9.75
CA LYS A 55 -13.58 12.80 -8.61
C LYS A 55 -13.30 11.61 -7.70
N THR A 56 -13.01 11.90 -6.46
CA THR A 56 -12.81 10.88 -5.43
C THR A 56 -14.09 10.06 -5.30
N THR A 57 -14.07 8.78 -5.63
CA THR A 57 -15.19 7.88 -5.34
C THR A 57 -15.23 7.67 -3.82
N HIS A 58 -15.97 8.54 -3.14
CA HIS A 58 -16.09 8.53 -1.70
C HIS A 58 -16.49 7.16 -1.12
N ARG A 59 -17.31 6.40 -1.86
CA ARG A 59 -17.86 5.14 -1.34
C ARG A 59 -16.82 4.02 -1.20
N SER A 60 -16.02 3.76 -2.22
CA SER A 60 -15.00 2.68 -2.16
C SER A 60 -13.90 3.04 -1.17
N GLY A 61 -13.42 4.28 -1.18
CA GLY A 61 -12.41 4.76 -0.25
C GLY A 61 -12.90 4.79 1.20
N GLU A 62 -14.14 5.20 1.45
CA GLU A 62 -14.74 5.17 2.79
C GLU A 62 -14.93 3.74 3.30
N PHE A 63 -15.44 2.85 2.46
CA PHE A 63 -15.60 1.45 2.82
C PHE A 63 -14.24 0.82 3.16
N PHE A 64 -13.25 1.07 2.31
CA PHE A 64 -11.90 0.56 2.55
C PHE A 64 -11.27 1.14 3.82
N ALA A 65 -11.42 2.43 4.09
CA ALA A 65 -10.95 3.04 5.33
C ALA A 65 -11.61 2.43 6.57
N LYS A 66 -12.91 2.09 6.50
CA LYS A 66 -13.62 1.37 7.57
C LYS A 66 -13.06 -0.04 7.77
N VAL A 67 -12.86 -0.78 6.67
CA VAL A 67 -12.25 -2.12 6.71
C VAL A 67 -10.84 -2.04 7.28
N TYR A 68 -10.01 -1.12 6.81
CA TYR A 68 -8.63 -0.95 7.24
C TYR A 68 -8.51 -0.74 8.76
N LYS A 69 -9.37 0.12 9.33
CA LYS A 69 -9.41 0.36 10.78
C LYS A 69 -9.84 -0.87 11.60
N ARG A 70 -10.73 -1.68 11.05
CA ARG A 70 -11.32 -2.83 11.75
C ARG A 70 -10.57 -4.12 11.57
N ILE A 71 -9.92 -4.30 10.42
CA ILE A 71 -9.34 -5.57 9.99
C ILE A 71 -8.31 -6.12 10.99
N ARG A 72 -7.57 -5.24 11.68
CA ARG A 72 -6.62 -5.61 12.73
C ARG A 72 -7.30 -6.38 13.89
N LYS A 73 -8.50 -5.96 14.31
CA LYS A 73 -9.28 -6.64 15.37
C LYS A 73 -9.76 -8.04 14.93
N TYR A 74 -9.73 -8.31 13.65
CA TYR A 74 -10.12 -9.59 13.03
C TYR A 74 -8.90 -10.43 12.64
N GLY A 75 -7.69 -10.07 13.10
CA GLY A 75 -6.47 -10.79 12.75
C GLY A 75 -6.03 -10.61 11.29
N GLY A 76 -6.56 -9.58 10.62
CA GLY A 76 -6.14 -9.21 9.27
C GLY A 76 -4.97 -8.25 9.29
N VAL A 77 -4.07 -8.40 8.32
CA VAL A 77 -2.91 -7.54 8.10
C VAL A 77 -3.02 -6.94 6.71
N PRO A 78 -3.57 -5.72 6.57
CA PRO A 78 -3.66 -5.05 5.27
C PRO A 78 -2.29 -4.47 4.91
N THR A 79 -1.87 -4.69 3.67
CA THR A 79 -0.65 -4.15 3.10
C THR A 79 -0.99 -3.46 1.78
N ALA A 80 -0.83 -2.16 1.75
CA ALA A 80 -1.05 -1.34 0.57
C ALA A 80 0.27 -1.05 -0.14
N ILE A 81 0.29 -1.20 -1.46
CA ILE A 81 1.43 -0.91 -2.31
C ILE A 81 1.01 0.19 -3.29
N THR A 82 1.85 1.19 -3.46
CA THR A 82 1.65 2.26 -4.43
C THR A 82 2.97 2.72 -5.02
N GLN A 83 2.92 3.15 -6.26
CA GLN A 83 4.07 3.76 -6.95
C GLN A 83 4.00 5.29 -6.89
N ASN A 84 2.84 5.86 -6.58
CA ASN A 84 2.61 7.30 -6.60
C ASN A 84 2.10 7.79 -5.24
N ILE A 85 3.00 8.29 -4.43
CA ILE A 85 2.65 8.82 -3.11
C ILE A 85 1.82 10.09 -3.20
N THR A 86 2.04 10.91 -4.23
CA THR A 86 1.31 12.17 -4.41
C THR A 86 -0.18 11.91 -4.58
N GLU A 87 -0.58 10.91 -5.36
CA GLU A 87 -1.99 10.51 -5.50
C GLU A 87 -2.60 10.06 -4.17
N VAL A 88 -1.86 9.27 -3.40
CA VAL A 88 -2.32 8.83 -2.06
C VAL A 88 -2.57 10.02 -1.14
N LEU A 89 -1.73 11.05 -1.21
CA LEU A 89 -1.84 12.22 -0.34
C LEU A 89 -2.94 13.21 -0.76
N THR A 90 -3.50 13.10 -1.96
CA THR A 90 -4.68 13.88 -2.37
C THR A 90 -5.94 13.45 -1.63
N SER A 91 -6.03 12.18 -1.22
CA SER A 91 -7.14 11.65 -0.44
C SER A 91 -6.88 11.76 1.06
N THR A 92 -7.76 12.44 1.79
CA THR A 92 -7.69 12.53 3.25
C THR A 92 -7.76 11.15 3.91
N GLN A 93 -8.57 10.24 3.37
CA GLN A 93 -8.71 8.88 3.85
C GLN A 93 -7.40 8.09 3.66
N ALA A 94 -6.81 8.14 2.47
CA ALA A 94 -5.56 7.44 2.16
C ALA A 94 -4.39 8.00 3.00
N LYS A 95 -4.30 9.32 3.14
CA LYS A 95 -3.33 9.97 4.02
C LYS A 95 -3.48 9.51 5.47
N THR A 96 -4.70 9.44 5.98
CA THR A 96 -4.98 8.96 7.34
C THR A 96 -4.55 7.50 7.51
N MET A 97 -4.77 6.66 6.49
CA MET A 97 -4.36 5.26 6.52
C MET A 97 -2.84 5.12 6.53
N LEU A 98 -2.15 5.88 5.70
CA LEU A 98 -0.69 5.91 5.67
C LEU A 98 -0.09 6.30 7.02
N LEU A 99 -0.60 7.38 7.63
CA LEU A 99 -0.11 7.87 8.93
C LEU A 99 -0.44 6.93 10.09
N ASN A 100 -1.47 6.09 9.96
CA ASN A 100 -1.82 5.07 10.96
C ASN A 100 -1.22 3.70 10.66
N SER A 101 -0.40 3.57 9.63
CA SER A 101 0.30 2.32 9.33
C SER A 101 1.42 2.09 10.35
N GLU A 102 1.49 0.87 10.89
CA GLU A 102 2.53 0.46 11.86
C GLU A 102 3.91 0.46 11.21
N PHE A 103 3.96 0.00 9.96
CA PHE A 103 5.16 -0.05 9.15
C PHE A 103 4.93 0.64 7.81
N VAL A 104 5.87 1.47 7.40
CA VAL A 104 5.92 2.02 6.05
C VAL A 104 7.28 1.69 5.45
N VAL A 105 7.26 1.07 4.28
CA VAL A 105 8.47 0.74 3.52
C VAL A 105 8.61 1.73 2.38
N LEU A 106 9.65 2.55 2.44
CA LEU A 106 10.00 3.51 1.40
C LEU A 106 11.11 2.90 0.56
N LEU A 107 10.81 2.56 -0.68
CA LEU A 107 11.80 2.15 -1.68
C LEU A 107 12.41 3.38 -2.37
N GLN A 108 13.25 3.19 -3.38
CA GLN A 108 13.80 4.28 -4.17
C GLN A 108 12.68 5.18 -4.70
N GLN A 109 12.84 6.50 -4.54
CA GLN A 109 11.83 7.50 -4.86
C GLN A 109 12.33 8.48 -5.92
N ARG A 110 11.38 9.08 -6.65
CA ARG A 110 11.65 10.20 -7.55
C ARG A 110 11.90 11.47 -6.74
N LYS A 111 12.66 12.40 -7.31
CA LYS A 111 13.00 13.67 -6.63
C LYS A 111 11.75 14.46 -6.20
N GLU A 112 10.72 14.45 -7.01
CA GLU A 112 9.45 15.16 -6.75
C GLU A 112 8.71 14.63 -5.52
N ASP A 113 8.80 13.32 -5.27
CA ASP A 113 8.16 12.67 -4.14
C ASP A 113 8.98 12.81 -2.84
N LEU A 114 10.30 12.97 -2.96
CA LEU A 114 11.22 13.05 -1.80
C LEU A 114 10.92 14.22 -0.88
N ASP A 115 10.65 15.41 -1.42
CA ASP A 115 10.32 16.60 -0.64
C ASP A 115 9.06 16.39 0.21
N THR A 116 8.08 15.68 -0.37
CA THR A 116 6.84 15.35 0.30
C THR A 116 7.05 14.32 1.39
N LEU A 117 7.82 13.26 1.10
CA LEU A 117 8.14 12.20 2.06
C LEU A 117 9.03 12.71 3.19
N GLN A 118 9.99 13.60 2.88
CA GLN A 118 10.85 14.23 3.87
C GLN A 118 10.03 14.99 4.91
N LYS A 119 9.06 15.80 4.46
CA LYS A 119 8.17 16.53 5.37
C LYS A 119 7.24 15.61 6.16
N LEU A 120 6.71 14.55 5.50
CA LEU A 120 5.74 13.64 6.11
C LEU A 120 6.36 12.77 7.21
N PHE A 121 7.57 12.26 6.98
CA PHE A 121 8.27 11.34 7.88
C PHE A 121 9.44 12.00 8.63
N ASN A 122 9.67 13.29 8.43
CA ASN A 122 10.78 14.04 9.03
C ASN A 122 12.14 13.36 8.75
N LEU A 123 12.38 13.02 7.47
CA LEU A 123 13.62 12.35 7.06
C LEU A 123 14.82 13.29 7.20
N SER A 124 15.93 12.74 7.69
CA SER A 124 17.20 13.46 7.68
C SER A 124 17.78 13.58 6.25
N PRO A 125 18.67 14.55 5.98
CA PRO A 125 19.31 14.67 4.66
C PRO A 125 20.03 13.39 4.20
N SER A 126 20.59 12.63 5.13
CA SER A 126 21.23 11.34 4.84
C SER A 126 20.23 10.27 4.39
N GLN A 127 19.06 10.21 5.03
CA GLN A 127 17.99 9.30 4.69
C GLN A 127 17.34 9.65 3.35
N GLU A 128 17.15 10.94 3.08
CA GLU A 128 16.68 11.42 1.78
C GLU A 128 17.64 11.02 0.66
N ASN A 129 18.95 11.30 0.86
CA ASN A 129 19.96 10.91 -0.11
C ASN A 129 20.00 9.39 -0.33
N PHE A 130 19.82 8.60 0.73
CA PHE A 130 19.76 7.15 0.62
C PHE A 130 18.59 6.68 -0.26
N LEU A 131 17.39 7.26 -0.12
CA LEU A 131 16.25 6.96 -0.99
C LEU A 131 16.46 7.40 -2.43
N LYS A 132 17.18 8.52 -2.64
CA LYS A 132 17.47 9.06 -3.97
C LYS A 132 18.49 8.22 -4.74
N THR A 133 19.53 7.75 -4.06
CA THR A 133 20.67 7.06 -4.68
C THR A 133 20.66 5.55 -4.47
N GLY A 134 19.69 5.05 -3.72
CA GLY A 134 19.56 3.64 -3.36
C GLY A 134 19.48 2.71 -4.57
N LYS A 135 20.03 1.52 -4.43
CA LYS A 135 19.95 0.45 -5.44
C LYS A 135 18.59 -0.27 -5.37
N LYS A 136 18.22 -0.97 -6.42
CA LYS A 136 17.06 -1.88 -6.39
C LYS A 136 17.20 -2.86 -5.22
N GLY A 137 16.16 -2.98 -4.39
CA GLY A 137 16.16 -3.81 -3.19
C GLY A 137 16.70 -3.10 -1.94
N SER A 138 16.91 -1.78 -1.99
CA SER A 138 17.21 -0.95 -0.83
C SER A 138 16.09 0.03 -0.52
N GLY A 139 16.03 0.50 0.72
CA GLY A 139 15.00 1.45 1.14
C GLY A 139 15.07 1.74 2.64
N LEU A 140 14.03 2.42 3.13
CA LEU A 140 13.86 2.72 4.54
C LEU A 140 12.60 2.04 5.07
N ILE A 141 12.69 1.48 6.27
CA ILE A 141 11.53 1.01 7.03
C ILE A 141 11.26 2.03 8.12
N VAL A 142 10.07 2.64 8.07
CA VAL A 142 9.56 3.52 9.12
C VAL A 142 8.68 2.68 10.04
N CYS A 143 9.00 2.67 11.34
CA CYS A 143 8.24 1.99 12.37
C CYS A 143 8.12 2.92 13.60
N GLY A 144 6.96 3.53 13.75
CA GLY A 144 6.76 4.59 14.74
C GLY A 144 7.76 5.74 14.51
N HIS A 145 8.63 6.01 15.48
CA HIS A 145 9.66 7.05 15.39
C HIS A 145 11.02 6.54 14.85
N LYS A 146 11.12 5.26 14.55
CA LYS A 146 12.36 4.65 14.08
C LYS A 146 12.37 4.56 12.57
N ILE A 147 13.46 4.99 11.95
CA ILE A 147 13.69 4.89 10.52
C ILE A 147 14.96 4.07 10.31
N ILE A 148 14.82 2.91 9.71
CA ILE A 148 15.89 1.91 9.58
C ILE A 148 16.19 1.72 8.09
N PRO A 149 17.42 1.99 7.63
CA PRO A 149 17.82 1.67 6.28
C PRO A 149 18.00 0.16 6.11
N PHE A 150 17.67 -0.33 4.93
CA PHE A 150 17.91 -1.72 4.56
C PHE A 150 18.44 -1.82 3.13
N GLU A 151 19.29 -2.81 2.91
CA GLU A 151 19.73 -3.24 1.58
C GLU A 151 19.62 -4.76 1.52
N LYS A 152 18.75 -5.24 0.66
CA LYS A 152 18.60 -6.68 0.45
C LYS A 152 18.26 -6.97 -1.02
N PRO A 153 19.23 -6.89 -1.92
CA PRO A 153 19.00 -7.24 -3.31
C PRO A 153 18.65 -8.73 -3.39
N ILE A 154 17.64 -9.04 -4.19
CA ILE A 154 17.27 -10.43 -4.48
C ILE A 154 18.36 -11.02 -5.39
N PRO A 155 18.96 -12.17 -5.04
CA PRO A 155 19.96 -12.81 -5.89
C PRO A 155 19.41 -13.11 -7.29
N LYS A 156 20.15 -12.75 -8.33
CA LYS A 156 19.70 -12.88 -9.73
C LYS A 156 19.45 -14.32 -10.18
N ASP A 157 20.08 -15.28 -9.54
CA ASP A 157 19.93 -16.72 -9.76
C ASP A 157 18.73 -17.33 -9.04
N SER A 158 18.13 -16.60 -8.11
CA SER A 158 16.98 -17.06 -7.34
C SER A 158 15.72 -17.21 -8.21
N LEU A 159 14.90 -18.21 -7.88
CA LEU A 159 13.58 -18.39 -8.52
C LEU A 159 12.71 -17.14 -8.39
N MET A 160 12.78 -16.47 -7.24
CA MET A 160 12.03 -15.24 -6.98
C MET A 160 12.41 -14.12 -7.96
N TYR A 161 13.73 -13.94 -8.23
CA TYR A 161 14.17 -12.95 -9.21
C TYR A 161 13.65 -13.26 -10.61
N LYS A 162 13.71 -14.54 -11.02
CA LYS A 162 13.24 -14.98 -12.35
C LYS A 162 11.72 -14.80 -12.54
N ILE A 163 10.94 -14.95 -11.47
CA ILE A 163 9.46 -14.76 -11.53
C ILE A 163 9.10 -13.27 -11.52
N CYS A 164 9.82 -12.44 -10.79
CA CYS A 164 9.49 -11.02 -10.59
C CYS A 164 10.17 -10.07 -11.59
N THR A 165 11.10 -10.54 -12.41
CA THR A 165 11.75 -9.77 -13.46
C THR A 165 11.31 -10.31 -14.82
N THR A 166 10.29 -9.71 -15.38
CA THR A 166 9.91 -9.84 -16.80
C THR A 166 10.59 -8.76 -17.61
#